data_2c8b501840706033ae72b8368bab5e87
#
_entry.id   2c8b501840706033ae72b8368bab5e87
#
_cell.length_a   1.000
_cell.length_b   1.000
_cell.length_c   1.000
_cell.angle_alpha   90.00
_cell.angle_beta   90.00
_cell.angle_gamma   90.00
#
_symmetry.space_group_name_H-M   'P 1'
#
loop_
_entity.id
_entity.type
_entity.pdbx_description
1 polymer ?
#
loop_
_entity_poly.entity_id
_entity_poly.type
_entity_poly.pdbx_seq_one_letter_code
_entity_poly.pdbx_strand_id
1 'polypeptide(L)'
;MESGSPPPDRPDSERLGEAPPPGPQAPSGPQSPAGAPAPPGPPAAPGQHPEAAPGYGGAVPPGGWQQPIGRPQGGEGWVGKPLASWGSRVGAQLLDWLILLVPSAILTALVVGVFLAGSDVGGILLAIIVFLLYVLAALFYAPVLMAREGEHNGQTWGKQILGITVVRDNGQQIELGFAFLREFVVKNLLFGFVGSFFAGIPTLVDWLWPLWDDQNRCLHDMVVSTHVIRV
;
A
#
# COMPACT_ATOMS: atom_id res chain seq x y z
N MET A 1 28.01 -53.21 -54.13
CA MET A 1 28.08 -52.71 -52.74
C MET A 1 27.07 -51.57 -52.66
N GLU A 2 25.83 -51.95 -52.37
CA GLU A 2 24.69 -51.04 -52.20
C GLU A 2 24.62 -50.65 -50.73
N SER A 3 24.78 -49.38 -50.44
CA SER A 3 24.51 -48.80 -49.13
C SER A 3 23.09 -48.22 -49.10
N GLY A 4 22.16 -49.01 -48.54
CA GLY A 4 20.80 -48.57 -48.36
C GLY A 4 20.67 -47.52 -47.25
N SER A 5 20.06 -46.40 -47.64
CA SER A 5 19.64 -45.35 -46.70
C SER A 5 18.41 -45.82 -45.89
N PRO A 6 18.29 -45.46 -44.59
CA PRO A 6 17.13 -45.76 -43.78
C PRO A 6 15.91 -44.89 -44.16
N PRO A 7 14.69 -45.38 -43.96
CA PRO A 7 13.47 -44.65 -44.30
C PRO A 7 13.20 -43.50 -43.31
N PRO A 8 12.44 -42.47 -43.75
CA PRO A 8 12.13 -41.31 -42.91
C PRO A 8 11.12 -41.63 -41.78
N ASP A 9 11.34 -41.05 -40.63
CA ASP A 9 10.51 -41.15 -39.45
C ASP A 9 9.07 -40.64 -39.72
N ARG A 10 8.10 -41.45 -39.28
CA ARG A 10 6.67 -41.08 -39.25
C ARG A 10 6.40 -40.11 -38.12
N PRO A 11 5.50 -39.14 -38.30
CA PRO A 11 5.13 -38.20 -37.23
C PRO A 11 4.27 -38.93 -36.16
N ASP A 12 4.64 -38.71 -34.89
CA ASP A 12 3.93 -39.13 -33.68
C ASP A 12 2.59 -38.40 -33.53
N SER A 13 1.54 -38.95 -34.12
CA SER A 13 0.17 -38.44 -33.93
C SER A 13 -0.81 -39.47 -33.37
N GLU A 14 -0.34 -40.44 -32.58
CA GLU A 14 -1.23 -41.41 -31.90
C GLU A 14 -0.75 -41.72 -30.46
N ARG A 15 -0.77 -40.75 -29.58
CA ARG A 15 -0.83 -40.98 -28.11
C ARG A 15 -1.81 -40.02 -27.46
N LEU A 16 -3.06 -40.12 -27.85
CA LEU A 16 -4.18 -39.61 -27.05
C LEU A 16 -4.85 -40.78 -26.37
N GLY A 17 -4.78 -40.84 -25.05
CA GLY A 17 -5.70 -41.68 -24.29
C GLY A 17 -5.12 -42.65 -23.29
N GLU A 18 -4.28 -42.23 -22.38
CA GLU A 18 -4.11 -43.00 -21.16
C GLU A 18 -4.10 -42.03 -19.96
N ALA A 19 -5.23 -42.00 -19.23
CA ALA A 19 -5.38 -41.26 -18.01
C ALA A 19 -4.41 -41.78 -16.94
N PRO A 20 -3.75 -40.96 -16.14
CA PRO A 20 -2.89 -41.44 -15.07
C PRO A 20 -3.68 -42.23 -14.04
N PRO A 21 -3.06 -43.26 -13.42
CA PRO A 21 -3.72 -44.08 -12.40
C PRO A 21 -4.05 -43.21 -11.17
N PRO A 22 -5.19 -43.52 -10.49
CA PRO A 22 -5.57 -42.80 -9.29
C PRO A 22 -4.53 -43.00 -8.19
N GLY A 23 -4.07 -41.86 -7.61
CA GLY A 23 -3.15 -41.84 -6.48
C GLY A 23 -3.74 -42.55 -5.25
N PRO A 24 -2.87 -42.95 -4.28
CA PRO A 24 -3.31 -43.67 -3.10
C PRO A 24 -4.32 -42.83 -2.30
N GLN A 25 -5.49 -43.41 -2.04
CA GLN A 25 -6.52 -42.81 -1.19
C GLN A 25 -5.99 -42.77 0.25
N ALA A 26 -6.05 -41.59 0.87
CA ALA A 26 -5.79 -41.41 2.29
C ALA A 26 -6.76 -42.27 3.12
N PRO A 27 -6.32 -42.87 4.24
CA PRO A 27 -7.19 -43.68 5.09
C PRO A 27 -8.31 -42.81 5.67
N SER A 28 -9.55 -43.27 5.49
CA SER A 28 -10.75 -42.68 6.10
C SER A 28 -10.62 -42.70 7.63
N GLY A 29 -10.62 -41.55 8.24
CA GLY A 29 -10.65 -41.39 9.69
C GLY A 29 -11.91 -41.99 10.30
N PRO A 30 -11.89 -42.33 11.60
CA PRO A 30 -12.98 -43.03 12.26
C PRO A 30 -14.27 -42.21 12.22
N GLN A 31 -15.33 -42.83 11.68
CA GLN A 31 -16.68 -42.26 11.70
C GLN A 31 -17.19 -42.25 13.15
N SER A 32 -17.58 -41.07 13.63
CA SER A 32 -18.30 -40.92 14.89
C SER A 32 -19.63 -41.64 14.83
N PRO A 33 -20.03 -42.40 15.87
CA PRO A 33 -21.34 -43.08 15.90
C PRO A 33 -22.45 -42.00 16.04
N ALA A 34 -23.46 -42.15 15.19
CA ALA A 34 -24.68 -41.36 15.23
C ALA A 34 -25.49 -41.70 16.49
N GLY A 35 -25.94 -40.66 17.21
CA GLY A 35 -27.12 -40.74 18.08
C GLY A 35 -26.88 -41.05 19.55
N ALA A 36 -26.41 -40.05 20.32
CA ALA A 36 -26.76 -39.96 21.72
C ALA A 36 -27.56 -38.66 21.94
N PRO A 37 -28.74 -38.70 22.58
CA PRO A 37 -29.49 -37.46 22.90
C PRO A 37 -28.74 -36.65 23.94
N ALA A 38 -28.72 -35.33 23.75
CA ALA A 38 -28.11 -34.38 24.67
C ALA A 38 -28.81 -34.42 26.07
N PRO A 39 -28.07 -34.31 27.19
CA PRO A 39 -28.65 -34.26 28.52
C PRO A 39 -29.53 -33.00 28.69
N PRO A 40 -30.66 -33.10 29.44
CA PRO A 40 -31.53 -31.95 29.72
C PRO A 40 -30.79 -30.84 30.47
N GLY A 41 -30.92 -29.63 30.00
CA GLY A 41 -30.36 -28.44 30.63
C GLY A 41 -31.03 -28.15 32.01
N PRO A 42 -30.37 -27.40 32.89
CA PRO A 42 -30.90 -27.05 34.20
C PRO A 42 -32.18 -26.20 34.08
N PRO A 43 -33.12 -26.33 35.05
CA PRO A 43 -34.40 -25.59 35.02
C PRO A 43 -34.18 -24.07 35.14
N ALA A 44 -34.90 -23.32 34.31
CA ALA A 44 -34.88 -21.87 34.35
C ALA A 44 -35.47 -21.32 35.67
N ALA A 45 -34.78 -20.35 36.27
CA ALA A 45 -35.22 -19.63 37.44
C ALA A 45 -36.47 -18.76 37.05
N PRO A 46 -37.49 -18.68 37.91
CA PRO A 46 -38.68 -17.87 37.64
C PRO A 46 -38.42 -16.38 37.88
N GLY A 47 -38.75 -15.54 36.92
CA GLY A 47 -39.04 -14.13 37.13
C GLY A 47 -37.98 -13.13 36.73
N GLN A 48 -37.73 -12.93 35.44
CA GLN A 48 -37.37 -11.61 34.90
C GLN A 48 -37.85 -11.55 33.43
N HIS A 49 -38.97 -10.89 33.21
CA HIS A 49 -39.38 -10.45 31.87
C HIS A 49 -38.64 -9.14 31.56
N PRO A 50 -37.81 -9.06 30.53
CA PRO A 50 -37.40 -7.77 30.00
C PRO A 50 -38.54 -7.22 29.14
N GLU A 51 -39.00 -6.04 29.49
CA GLU A 51 -39.94 -5.22 28.77
C GLU A 51 -39.50 -5.03 27.31
N ALA A 52 -40.39 -5.35 26.38
CA ALA A 52 -40.13 -5.29 24.95
C ALA A 52 -40.04 -3.84 24.46
N ALA A 53 -38.89 -3.41 23.98
CA ALA A 53 -38.75 -2.21 23.17
C ALA A 53 -39.28 -2.47 21.74
N PRO A 54 -39.96 -1.49 21.11
CA PRO A 54 -40.68 -1.69 19.83
C PRO A 54 -39.70 -1.85 18.65
N GLY A 55 -39.95 -2.87 17.92
CA GLY A 55 -39.72 -3.28 16.57
C GLY A 55 -38.65 -2.63 15.68
N TYR A 56 -37.58 -3.35 15.46
CA TYR A 56 -36.94 -3.44 14.14
C TYR A 56 -36.89 -4.92 13.75
N GLY A 57 -37.85 -5.33 12.90
CA GLY A 57 -37.94 -6.68 12.36
C GLY A 57 -36.88 -6.93 11.30
N GLY A 58 -35.81 -7.56 11.69
CA GLY A 58 -34.86 -8.21 10.82
C GLY A 58 -34.41 -9.50 11.51
N ALA A 59 -34.79 -10.67 10.99
CA ALA A 59 -34.41 -11.96 11.53
C ALA A 59 -32.86 -12.08 11.49
N VAL A 60 -32.23 -12.07 12.66
CA VAL A 60 -30.78 -12.35 12.83
C VAL A 60 -30.60 -13.87 12.78
N PRO A 61 -29.77 -14.42 11.90
CA PRO A 61 -29.48 -15.86 11.89
C PRO A 61 -28.83 -16.27 13.22
N PRO A 62 -29.24 -17.40 13.81
CA PRO A 62 -28.61 -17.88 15.04
C PRO A 62 -27.18 -18.35 14.78
N GLY A 63 -26.21 -17.73 15.46
CA GLY A 63 -24.82 -18.16 15.45
C GLY A 63 -23.79 -17.21 14.79
N GLY A 64 -24.20 -16.03 14.31
CA GLY A 64 -23.29 -15.02 13.80
C GLY A 64 -22.66 -14.21 14.94
N TRP A 65 -21.38 -14.36 15.17
CA TRP A 65 -20.62 -13.40 15.98
C TRP A 65 -20.79 -12.03 15.34
N GLN A 66 -21.40 -11.10 16.07
CA GLN A 66 -21.54 -9.70 15.60
C GLN A 66 -20.12 -9.17 15.35
N GLN A 67 -19.77 -8.99 14.09
CA GLN A 67 -18.54 -8.27 13.75
C GLN A 67 -18.68 -6.84 14.30
N PRO A 68 -17.64 -6.27 14.91
CA PRO A 68 -17.68 -4.90 15.38
C PRO A 68 -18.12 -3.98 14.24
N ILE A 69 -19.18 -3.20 14.48
CA ILE A 69 -19.71 -2.19 13.55
C ILE A 69 -18.56 -1.24 13.23
N GLY A 70 -18.05 -1.26 12.01
CA GLY A 70 -17.10 -0.28 11.53
C GLY A 70 -15.85 -0.77 10.81
N ARG A 71 -15.69 -2.08 10.51
CA ARG A 71 -14.68 -2.43 9.51
C ARG A 71 -15.25 -2.25 8.11
N PRO A 72 -14.68 -1.35 7.28
CA PRO A 72 -15.00 -1.32 5.87
C PRO A 72 -14.71 -2.71 5.29
N GLN A 73 -15.67 -3.30 4.58
CA GLN A 73 -15.51 -4.56 3.84
C GLN A 73 -14.72 -4.33 2.53
N GLY A 74 -13.62 -3.60 2.60
CA GLY A 74 -12.58 -3.58 1.60
C GLY A 74 -11.44 -4.41 2.18
N GLY A 75 -11.02 -5.47 1.50
CA GLY A 75 -9.89 -6.28 1.95
C GLY A 75 -8.73 -5.36 2.28
N GLU A 76 -8.20 -5.48 3.50
CA GLU A 76 -7.07 -4.66 3.95
C GLU A 76 -5.97 -4.80 2.91
N GLY A 77 -5.67 -3.72 2.18
CA GLY A 77 -4.80 -3.76 0.99
C GLY A 77 -3.36 -4.19 1.28
N TRP A 78 -3.02 -4.31 2.55
CA TRP A 78 -1.69 -4.70 3.04
C TRP A 78 -1.66 -6.05 3.78
N VAL A 79 -2.79 -6.60 4.20
CA VAL A 79 -2.85 -7.86 4.97
C VAL A 79 -2.19 -8.99 4.20
N GLY A 80 -1.28 -9.72 4.87
CA GLY A 80 -0.51 -10.82 4.27
C GLY A 80 0.62 -10.38 3.34
N LYS A 81 0.84 -9.07 3.14
CA LYS A 81 1.97 -8.56 2.35
C LYS A 81 3.15 -8.20 3.25
N PRO A 82 4.40 -8.42 2.79
CA PRO A 82 5.58 -8.05 3.58
C PRO A 82 5.67 -6.52 3.71
N LEU A 83 5.82 -6.04 4.93
CA LEU A 83 5.98 -4.61 5.21
C LEU A 83 7.34 -4.11 4.77
N ALA A 84 7.39 -2.87 4.29
CA ALA A 84 8.64 -2.20 3.96
C ALA A 84 9.43 -1.87 5.23
N SER A 85 10.73 -2.18 5.23
CA SER A 85 11.61 -1.84 6.35
C SER A 85 11.82 -0.32 6.44
N TRP A 86 12.21 0.18 7.60
CA TRP A 86 12.60 1.57 7.79
C TRP A 86 13.68 2.01 6.78
N GLY A 87 14.73 1.18 6.60
CA GLY A 87 15.81 1.49 5.67
C GLY A 87 15.37 1.63 4.22
N SER A 88 14.42 0.82 3.75
CA SER A 88 13.87 0.95 2.38
C SER A 88 13.05 2.23 2.21
N ARG A 89 12.34 2.69 3.24
CA ARG A 89 11.59 3.95 3.21
C ARG A 89 12.52 5.17 3.16
N VAL A 90 13.56 5.17 4.03
CA VAL A 90 14.60 6.22 4.03
C VAL A 90 15.35 6.23 2.71
N GLY A 91 15.76 5.07 2.22
CA GLY A 91 16.43 4.95 0.92
C GLY A 91 15.58 5.48 -0.23
N ALA A 92 14.28 5.17 -0.28
CA ALA A 92 13.37 5.69 -1.29
C ALA A 92 13.28 7.22 -1.23
N GLN A 93 13.17 7.78 -0.03
CA GLN A 93 13.13 9.23 0.16
C GLN A 93 14.43 9.92 -0.28
N LEU A 94 15.59 9.32 0.03
CA LEU A 94 16.89 9.84 -0.41
C LEU A 94 17.03 9.79 -1.93
N LEU A 95 16.55 8.74 -2.58
CA LEU A 95 16.53 8.65 -4.04
C LEU A 95 15.60 9.70 -4.65
N ASP A 96 14.42 9.91 -4.09
CA ASP A 96 13.50 10.97 -4.54
C ASP A 96 14.14 12.35 -4.39
N TRP A 97 14.84 12.61 -3.29
CA TRP A 97 15.58 13.86 -3.11
C TRP A 97 16.72 14.02 -4.12
N LEU A 98 17.47 12.94 -4.40
CA LEU A 98 18.54 12.98 -5.40
C LEU A 98 17.99 13.29 -6.81
N ILE A 99 16.85 12.68 -7.17
CA ILE A 99 16.17 12.93 -8.44
C ILE A 99 15.77 14.41 -8.58
N LEU A 100 15.31 15.04 -7.49
CA LEU A 100 14.94 16.45 -7.48
C LEU A 100 16.14 17.39 -7.31
N LEU A 101 17.23 16.93 -6.68
CA LEU A 101 18.43 17.73 -6.42
C LEU A 101 19.13 18.15 -7.71
N VAL A 102 19.26 17.26 -8.68
CA VAL A 102 19.99 17.53 -9.93
C VAL A 102 19.35 18.71 -10.71
N PRO A 103 18.04 18.67 -11.03
CA PRO A 103 17.40 19.81 -11.72
C PRO A 103 17.38 21.07 -10.87
N SER A 104 17.26 20.96 -9.52
CA SER A 104 17.31 22.15 -8.64
C SER A 104 18.68 22.81 -8.65
N ALA A 105 19.78 22.05 -8.64
CA ALA A 105 21.13 22.58 -8.70
C ALA A 105 21.41 23.31 -10.02
N ILE A 106 20.97 22.71 -11.15
CA ILE A 106 21.07 23.34 -12.47
C ILE A 106 20.29 24.66 -12.50
N LEU A 107 19.05 24.64 -12.03
CA LEU A 107 18.20 25.83 -12.02
C LEU A 107 18.76 26.92 -11.11
N THR A 108 19.24 26.56 -9.94
CA THR A 108 19.90 27.50 -9.02
C THR A 108 21.12 28.14 -9.67
N ALA A 109 21.96 27.35 -10.35
CA ALA A 109 23.13 27.88 -11.06
C ALA A 109 22.73 28.86 -12.17
N LEU A 110 21.66 28.56 -12.92
CA LEU A 110 21.13 29.46 -13.95
C LEU A 110 20.60 30.76 -13.34
N VAL A 111 19.82 30.69 -12.27
CA VAL A 111 19.29 31.89 -11.57
C VAL A 111 20.43 32.76 -11.02
N VAL A 112 21.41 32.13 -10.36
CA VAL A 112 22.60 32.86 -9.85
C VAL A 112 23.38 33.49 -11.03
N GLY A 113 23.56 32.76 -12.14
CA GLY A 113 24.21 33.29 -13.34
C GLY A 113 23.53 34.54 -13.89
N VAL A 114 22.18 34.53 -13.95
CA VAL A 114 21.39 35.68 -14.36
C VAL A 114 21.66 36.92 -13.45
N PHE A 115 21.67 36.71 -12.13
CA PHE A 115 21.96 37.80 -11.17
C PHE A 115 23.41 38.34 -11.31
N LEU A 116 24.38 37.45 -11.45
CA LEU A 116 25.79 37.84 -11.57
C LEU A 116 26.13 38.51 -12.89
N ALA A 117 25.38 38.19 -13.97
CA ALA A 117 25.52 38.86 -15.26
C ALA A 117 24.98 40.28 -15.30
N GLY A 118 24.41 40.79 -14.19
CA GLY A 118 23.84 42.14 -14.14
C GLY A 118 22.62 42.30 -15.03
N SER A 119 21.79 41.24 -15.12
CA SER A 119 20.60 41.19 -15.96
C SER A 119 19.62 42.30 -15.63
N ASP A 120 18.90 42.74 -16.64
CA ASP A 120 17.80 43.69 -16.48
C ASP A 120 16.62 43.11 -15.68
N VAL A 121 15.65 43.94 -15.36
CA VAL A 121 14.44 43.53 -14.61
C VAL A 121 13.73 42.36 -15.29
N GLY A 122 13.74 42.28 -16.65
CA GLY A 122 13.11 41.22 -17.41
C GLY A 122 13.77 39.85 -17.16
N GLY A 123 15.11 39.81 -17.13
CA GLY A 123 15.87 38.58 -16.83
C GLY A 123 15.65 38.10 -15.40
N ILE A 124 15.59 39.03 -14.44
CA ILE A 124 15.30 38.70 -13.04
C ILE A 124 13.89 38.14 -12.88
N LEU A 125 12.88 38.76 -13.49
CA LEU A 125 11.50 38.28 -13.43
C LEU A 125 11.36 36.91 -14.07
N LEU A 126 12.01 36.65 -15.21
CA LEU A 126 12.01 35.34 -15.84
C LEU A 126 12.63 34.26 -14.94
N ALA A 127 13.77 34.56 -14.29
CA ALA A 127 14.41 33.65 -13.36
C ALA A 127 13.50 33.30 -12.17
N ILE A 128 12.78 34.27 -11.62
CA ILE A 128 11.81 34.08 -10.53
C ILE A 128 10.64 33.19 -11.00
N ILE A 129 10.08 33.45 -12.18
CA ILE A 129 8.97 32.66 -12.73
C ILE A 129 9.40 31.19 -12.92
N VAL A 130 10.56 30.97 -13.53
CA VAL A 130 11.08 29.60 -13.75
C VAL A 130 11.33 28.91 -12.43
N PHE A 131 11.87 29.59 -11.43
CA PHE A 131 12.06 29.05 -10.09
C PHE A 131 10.72 28.65 -9.43
N LEU A 132 9.71 29.50 -9.51
CA LEU A 132 8.38 29.23 -8.96
C LEU A 132 7.72 28.04 -9.67
N LEU A 133 7.85 27.92 -10.99
CA LEU A 133 7.35 26.75 -11.74
C LEU A 133 8.05 25.48 -11.32
N TYR A 134 9.36 25.52 -11.07
CA TYR A 134 10.10 24.37 -10.55
C TYR A 134 9.61 23.97 -9.15
N VAL A 135 9.45 24.93 -8.23
CA VAL A 135 8.94 24.68 -6.88
C VAL A 135 7.56 24.00 -6.95
N LEU A 136 6.69 24.51 -7.83
CA LEU A 136 5.37 23.92 -8.07
C LEU A 136 5.48 22.48 -8.59
N ALA A 137 6.35 22.25 -9.58
CA ALA A 137 6.58 20.91 -10.12
C ALA A 137 7.13 19.93 -9.08
N ALA A 138 8.09 20.38 -8.24
CA ALA A 138 8.63 19.59 -7.14
C ALA A 138 7.58 19.26 -6.08
N LEU A 139 6.66 20.18 -5.80
CA LEU A 139 5.55 19.99 -4.87
C LEU A 139 4.58 18.89 -5.34
N PHE A 140 4.30 18.87 -6.65
CA PHE A 140 3.40 17.90 -7.25
C PHE A 140 4.09 16.59 -7.67
N TYR A 141 5.41 16.51 -7.61
CA TYR A 141 6.18 15.32 -8.00
C TYR A 141 5.66 14.04 -7.35
N ALA A 142 5.64 13.99 -6.02
CA ALA A 142 5.21 12.80 -5.30
C ALA A 142 3.70 12.53 -5.45
N PRO A 143 2.78 13.48 -5.28
CA PRO A 143 1.35 13.27 -5.48
C PRO A 143 0.99 12.75 -6.88
N VAL A 144 1.54 13.34 -7.93
CA VAL A 144 1.25 12.92 -9.31
C VAL A 144 1.77 11.52 -9.61
N LEU A 145 2.99 11.21 -9.14
CA LEU A 145 3.55 9.88 -9.36
C LEU A 145 2.81 8.79 -8.58
N MET A 146 2.38 9.08 -7.36
CA MET A 146 1.64 8.12 -6.53
C MET A 146 0.20 7.89 -7.00
N ALA A 147 -0.39 8.88 -7.67
CA ALA A 147 -1.73 8.77 -8.22
C ALA A 147 -1.80 8.09 -9.61
N ARG A 148 -0.68 7.57 -10.12
CA ARG A 148 -0.69 6.83 -11.39
C ARG A 148 -1.53 5.55 -11.26
N GLU A 149 -2.23 5.20 -12.32
CA GLU A 149 -2.98 3.95 -12.39
C GLU A 149 -2.07 2.73 -12.57
N GLY A 150 -2.59 1.55 -12.26
CA GLY A 150 -1.91 0.27 -12.48
C GLY A 150 -0.85 -0.07 -11.45
N GLU A 151 0.19 -0.76 -11.88
CA GLU A 151 1.25 -1.34 -11.02
C GLU A 151 2.02 -0.31 -10.20
N HIS A 152 2.08 0.93 -10.66
CA HIS A 152 2.84 2.00 -10.01
C HIS A 152 2.00 2.92 -9.14
N ASN A 153 0.74 2.54 -8.85
CA ASN A 153 -0.06 3.28 -7.89
C ASN A 153 0.58 3.24 -6.49
N GLY A 154 0.65 4.38 -5.84
CA GLY A 154 1.30 4.50 -4.52
C GLY A 154 2.82 4.62 -4.55
N GLN A 155 3.44 4.75 -5.72
CA GLN A 155 4.89 4.78 -5.87
C GLN A 155 5.40 6.10 -6.45
N THR A 156 6.43 6.66 -5.81
CA THR A 156 7.38 7.60 -6.45
C THR A 156 8.47 6.82 -7.18
N TRP A 157 9.32 7.48 -7.93
CA TRP A 157 10.44 6.78 -8.59
C TRP A 157 11.42 6.16 -7.58
N GLY A 158 11.73 6.84 -6.49
CA GLY A 158 12.57 6.27 -5.43
C GLY A 158 11.96 5.01 -4.80
N LYS A 159 10.61 5.00 -4.60
CA LYS A 159 9.90 3.83 -4.09
C LYS A 159 9.90 2.67 -5.11
N GLN A 160 9.77 2.96 -6.41
CA GLN A 160 9.86 1.93 -7.46
C GLN A 160 11.22 1.25 -7.49
N ILE A 161 12.30 2.04 -7.43
CA ILE A 161 13.68 1.51 -7.44
C ILE A 161 13.90 0.54 -6.26
N LEU A 162 13.30 0.82 -5.10
CA LEU A 162 13.45 -0.01 -3.91
C LEU A 162 12.35 -1.07 -3.73
N GLY A 163 11.45 -1.23 -4.72
CA GLY A 163 10.41 -2.25 -4.70
C GLY A 163 9.45 -2.08 -3.51
N ILE A 164 9.04 -0.84 -3.21
CA ILE A 164 8.05 -0.55 -2.16
C ILE A 164 6.91 0.31 -2.70
N THR A 165 5.72 0.13 -2.14
CA THR A 165 4.53 0.92 -2.49
C THR A 165 3.72 1.29 -1.27
N VAL A 166 3.07 2.44 -1.33
CA VAL A 166 2.08 2.88 -0.34
C VAL A 166 0.73 2.30 -0.71
N VAL A 167 0.03 1.74 0.26
CA VAL A 167 -1.33 1.23 0.11
C VAL A 167 -2.24 1.81 1.18
N ARG A 168 -3.50 2.02 0.85
CA ARG A 168 -4.52 2.43 1.82
C ARG A 168 -5.06 1.20 2.56
N ASP A 169 -5.39 1.36 3.84
CA ASP A 169 -5.93 0.27 4.67
C ASP A 169 -7.23 -0.29 4.11
N ASN A 170 -8.03 0.55 3.47
CA ASN A 170 -9.28 0.14 2.82
C ASN A 170 -9.11 -0.52 1.44
N GLY A 171 -7.88 -0.72 0.97
CA GLY A 171 -7.57 -1.34 -0.33
C GLY A 171 -7.87 -0.47 -1.55
N GLN A 172 -8.34 0.77 -1.38
CA GLN A 172 -8.60 1.68 -2.49
C GLN A 172 -7.28 2.17 -3.10
N GLN A 173 -7.32 2.49 -4.39
CA GLN A 173 -6.19 3.13 -5.07
C GLN A 173 -5.91 4.52 -4.49
N ILE A 174 -4.65 4.93 -4.61
CA ILE A 174 -4.23 6.27 -4.23
C ILE A 174 -4.56 7.21 -5.38
N GLU A 175 -5.54 8.06 -5.15
CA GLU A 175 -5.94 9.15 -6.05
C GLU A 175 -5.11 10.41 -5.79
N LEU A 176 -5.09 11.34 -6.74
CA LEU A 176 -4.31 12.58 -6.66
C LEU A 176 -4.62 13.39 -5.40
N GLY A 177 -5.91 13.54 -5.06
CA GLY A 177 -6.34 14.30 -3.86
C GLY A 177 -5.82 13.66 -2.57
N PHE A 178 -5.88 12.32 -2.48
CA PHE A 178 -5.37 11.59 -1.33
C PHE A 178 -3.84 11.62 -1.26
N ALA A 179 -3.14 11.45 -2.39
CA ALA A 179 -1.69 11.56 -2.46
C ALA A 179 -1.23 12.96 -2.04
N PHE A 180 -1.92 14.02 -2.49
CA PHE A 180 -1.65 15.39 -2.09
C PHE A 180 -1.88 15.62 -0.59
N LEU A 181 -3.00 15.13 -0.04
CA LEU A 181 -3.27 15.19 1.39
C LEU A 181 -2.13 14.55 2.20
N ARG A 182 -1.71 13.34 1.82
CA ARG A 182 -0.67 12.59 2.53
C ARG A 182 0.71 13.25 2.42
N GLU A 183 1.17 13.53 1.20
CA GLU A 183 2.55 13.98 0.97
C GLU A 183 2.71 15.49 1.28
N PHE A 184 1.73 16.31 0.91
CA PHE A 184 1.83 17.74 1.12
C PHE A 184 1.26 18.18 2.47
N VAL A 185 -0.02 17.88 2.75
CA VAL A 185 -0.68 18.43 3.94
C VAL A 185 -0.16 17.76 5.20
N VAL A 186 -0.12 16.44 5.25
CA VAL A 186 0.26 15.73 6.47
C VAL A 186 1.78 15.70 6.63
N LYS A 187 2.52 15.21 5.65
CA LYS A 187 3.96 15.03 5.77
C LYS A 187 4.74 16.36 5.72
N ASN A 188 4.51 17.19 4.72
CA ASN A 188 5.29 18.43 4.55
C ASN A 188 4.74 19.61 5.36
N LEU A 189 3.42 19.85 5.37
CA LEU A 189 2.86 20.98 6.09
C LEU A 189 2.79 20.70 7.60
N LEU A 190 2.18 19.60 8.04
CA LEU A 190 2.02 19.31 9.46
C LEU A 190 3.34 18.90 10.11
N PHE A 191 4.01 17.84 9.64
CA PHE A 191 5.24 17.36 10.25
C PHE A 191 6.47 18.19 9.84
N GLY A 192 6.56 18.68 8.62
CA GLY A 192 7.68 19.49 8.13
C GLY A 192 7.59 20.93 8.62
N PHE A 193 6.65 21.72 8.07
CA PHE A 193 6.56 23.15 8.34
C PHE A 193 6.16 23.45 9.78
N VAL A 194 5.03 22.92 10.27
CA VAL A 194 4.61 23.12 11.66
C VAL A 194 5.64 22.52 12.63
N GLY A 195 6.19 21.34 12.29
CA GLY A 195 7.24 20.70 13.08
C GLY A 195 8.52 21.53 13.21
N SER A 196 8.84 22.41 12.24
CA SER A 196 10.01 23.28 12.30
C SER A 196 9.96 24.27 13.44
N PHE A 197 8.77 24.72 13.86
CA PHE A 197 8.59 25.57 15.06
C PHE A 197 8.97 24.86 16.36
N PHE A 198 9.02 23.55 16.36
CA PHE A 198 9.45 22.72 17.48
C PHE A 198 10.84 22.11 17.24
N ALA A 199 11.74 22.88 16.65
CA ALA A 199 13.12 22.49 16.31
C ALA A 199 13.22 21.19 15.47
N GLY A 200 12.19 20.86 14.67
CA GLY A 200 12.14 19.67 13.84
C GLY A 200 11.88 18.35 14.59
N ILE A 201 11.64 18.39 15.90
CA ILE A 201 11.39 17.19 16.70
C ILE A 201 10.22 16.36 16.14
N PRO A 202 9.05 16.94 15.80
CA PRO A 202 7.95 16.16 15.21
C PRO A 202 8.34 15.43 13.91
N THR A 203 9.15 16.06 13.07
CA THR A 203 9.65 15.47 11.83
C THR A 203 10.58 14.28 12.12
N LEU A 204 11.49 14.42 13.09
CA LEU A 204 12.38 13.33 13.50
C LEU A 204 11.60 12.17 14.11
N VAL A 205 10.61 12.46 14.95
CA VAL A 205 9.75 11.43 15.55
C VAL A 205 8.95 10.71 14.45
N ASP A 206 8.37 11.42 13.50
CA ASP A 206 7.66 10.81 12.35
C ASP A 206 8.57 9.84 11.58
N TRP A 207 9.81 10.24 11.30
CA TRP A 207 10.76 9.44 10.54
C TRP A 207 11.29 8.23 11.30
N LEU A 208 11.45 8.35 12.61
CA LEU A 208 11.99 7.29 13.45
C LEU A 208 10.90 6.35 13.98
N TRP A 209 9.63 6.77 13.95
CA TRP A 209 8.51 6.00 14.50
C TRP A 209 8.42 4.56 14.02
N PRO A 210 8.70 4.23 12.72
CA PRO A 210 8.69 2.85 12.23
C PRO A 210 9.66 1.89 12.93
N LEU A 211 10.62 2.39 13.69
CA LEU A 211 11.54 1.54 14.47
C LEU A 211 10.88 0.93 15.71
N TRP A 212 9.75 1.49 16.16
CA TRP A 212 9.01 1.06 17.34
C TRP A 212 7.61 0.56 17.02
N ASP A 213 7.07 0.87 15.84
CA ASP A 213 5.73 0.43 15.43
C ASP A 213 5.79 -0.97 14.82
N ASP A 214 4.99 -1.92 15.36
CA ASP A 214 4.93 -3.31 14.89
C ASP A 214 4.54 -3.44 13.40
N GLN A 215 3.90 -2.41 12.85
CA GLN A 215 3.50 -2.33 11.45
C GLN A 215 4.43 -1.45 10.61
N ASN A 216 5.57 -1.05 11.17
CA ASN A 216 6.55 -0.18 10.51
C ASN A 216 5.97 1.12 9.94
N ARG A 217 4.94 1.72 10.55
CA ARG A 217 4.29 2.95 10.07
C ARG A 217 4.99 4.18 10.59
N CYS A 218 5.10 5.22 9.75
CA CYS A 218 5.38 6.58 10.19
C CYS A 218 4.13 7.20 10.85
N LEU A 219 4.28 8.29 11.59
CA LEU A 219 3.12 9.00 12.16
C LEU A 219 2.19 9.53 11.07
N HIS A 220 2.76 10.06 9.98
CA HIS A 220 1.96 10.51 8.84
C HIS A 220 1.19 9.37 8.16
N ASP A 221 1.71 8.13 8.14
CA ASP A 221 1.00 6.95 7.64
C ASP A 221 -0.21 6.62 8.53
N MET A 222 -0.05 6.73 9.86
CA MET A 222 -1.13 6.51 10.82
C MET A 222 -2.26 7.53 10.68
N VAL A 223 -1.92 8.80 10.47
CA VAL A 223 -2.91 9.89 10.31
C VAL A 223 -3.83 9.67 9.12
N VAL A 224 -3.31 9.10 8.02
CA VAL A 224 -4.10 8.89 6.79
C VAL A 224 -4.44 7.43 6.52
N SER A 225 -4.23 6.53 7.49
CA SER A 225 -4.54 5.09 7.40
C SER A 225 -3.91 4.45 6.16
N THR A 226 -2.58 4.47 6.10
CA THR A 226 -1.78 3.85 5.04
C THR A 226 -0.69 2.95 5.59
N HIS A 227 -0.27 1.98 4.78
CA HIS A 227 0.92 1.15 5.02
C HIS A 227 1.86 1.21 3.84
N VAL A 228 3.15 0.94 4.07
CA VAL A 228 4.11 0.76 2.99
C VAL A 228 4.53 -0.71 2.97
N ILE A 229 4.32 -1.35 1.83
CA ILE A 229 4.58 -2.77 1.59
C ILE A 229 5.69 -2.95 0.56
N ARG A 230 6.28 -4.15 0.51
CA ARG A 230 7.17 -4.57 -0.58
C ARG A 230 6.35 -5.14 -1.74
N VAL A 231 6.80 -4.88 -2.97
CA VAL A 231 6.24 -5.39 -4.23
C VAL A 231 7.31 -6.06 -5.05
#